data_f6d693cb1a2f17a7d9d8756006618225
#
_entry.id   f6d693cb1a2f17a7d9d8756006618225
#
_cell.length_a   1.000
_cell.length_b   1.000
_cell.length_c   1.000
_cell.angle_alpha   90.00
_cell.angle_beta   90.00
_cell.angle_gamma   90.00
#
_symmetry.space_group_name_H-M   'P 1'
#
loop_
_entity.id
_entity.type
_entity.pdbx_description
1 polymer ?
#
loop_
_entity_poly.entity_id
_entity_poly.type
_entity_poly.pdbx_seq_one_letter_code
_entity_poly.pdbx_strand_id
1 'polypeptide(L)'
;MKNINFNIEKGEFIVILGPSGSGKSTLLDLICGFEDITEGKIKVDNKVINDIEPKSRDVSMVFQSYALYPHLTAYENIAFGMKIRKANKKEIDEKVKWAAKILKLEECLKSKPKNLSGGQRQRIALARAMVRNPKCFLMDEPLSNLDAKLRNSTSNEIRNLHNELNATTIYVTHDQVEALSMADKIVILNNGEIQQIGSPFEIYNNPSNVFVATFIGRPQINLFDLYIDDDYILLGESIKFNKTKEFNDLDKGKYIIGLRSEDTIKVDNSNEESIEGIVDKIEYLGSETIFYISHNEMKFTLKDYGVNNIKIGDKIDISFNFNRANIFDILTRQNIRSN
;
A
#
# COMPACT_ATOMS: atom_id res chain seq x y z
N MET A 1 11.11 16.55 0.77
CA MET A 1 9.63 16.57 0.67
C MET A 1 9.21 17.83 -0.05
N LYS A 2 8.30 17.74 -1.05
CA LYS A 2 7.87 18.89 -1.84
C LYS A 2 6.35 18.90 -1.92
N ASN A 3 5.74 20.04 -1.57
CA ASN A 3 4.29 20.28 -1.72
C ASN A 3 3.38 19.19 -1.16
N ILE A 4 3.72 18.67 0.03
CA ILE A 4 2.92 17.64 0.70
C ILE A 4 1.69 18.27 1.32
N ASN A 5 0.52 17.98 0.76
CA ASN A 5 -0.76 18.49 1.23
C ASN A 5 -1.79 17.37 1.27
N PHE A 6 -2.26 16.99 2.45
CA PHE A 6 -3.38 16.08 2.63
C PHE A 6 -3.99 16.23 4.02
N ASN A 7 -5.23 15.80 4.15
CA ASN A 7 -5.97 15.79 5.41
C ASN A 7 -6.28 14.35 5.81
N ILE A 8 -6.28 14.13 7.12
CA ILE A 8 -6.64 12.84 7.74
C ILE A 8 -7.82 13.09 8.65
N GLU A 9 -8.89 12.35 8.44
CA GLU A 9 -10.06 12.43 9.30
C GLU A 9 -9.81 11.68 10.61
N LYS A 10 -10.51 12.10 11.67
CA LYS A 10 -10.39 11.43 12.97
C LYS A 10 -10.85 9.99 12.89
N GLY A 11 -10.00 9.07 13.35
CA GLY A 11 -10.28 7.64 13.31
C GLY A 11 -10.01 6.99 11.95
N GLU A 12 -9.39 7.69 11.00
CA GLU A 12 -9.01 7.15 9.69
C GLU A 12 -7.68 6.37 9.78
N PHE A 13 -7.60 5.24 9.05
CA PHE A 13 -6.39 4.47 8.85
C PHE A 13 -5.76 4.83 7.50
N ILE A 14 -4.77 5.69 7.53
CA ILE A 14 -4.04 6.09 6.31
C ILE A 14 -2.77 5.28 6.16
N VAL A 15 -2.54 4.77 4.96
CA VAL A 15 -1.29 4.11 4.59
C VAL A 15 -0.49 5.00 3.65
N ILE A 16 0.75 5.29 4.03
CA ILE A 16 1.73 5.94 3.17
C ILE A 16 2.54 4.85 2.49
N LEU A 17 2.38 4.73 1.18
CA LEU A 17 2.98 3.71 0.35
C LEU A 17 3.93 4.33 -0.67
N GLY A 18 5.04 3.68 -0.97
CA GLY A 18 5.99 4.13 -2.00
C GLY A 18 7.27 3.31 -2.02
N PRO A 19 8.09 3.44 -3.05
CA PRO A 19 9.37 2.76 -3.15
C PRO A 19 10.33 3.16 -2.03
N SER A 20 11.41 2.39 -1.86
CA SER A 20 12.48 2.77 -0.92
C SER A 20 13.06 4.12 -1.32
N GLY A 21 13.32 4.99 -0.33
CA GLY A 21 13.86 6.33 -0.58
C GLY A 21 12.83 7.38 -1.04
N SER A 22 11.53 7.06 -1.10
CA SER A 22 10.49 8.03 -1.52
C SER A 22 10.21 9.12 -0.48
N GLY A 23 10.73 9.01 0.76
CA GLY A 23 10.56 10.00 1.83
C GLY A 23 9.53 9.61 2.90
N LYS A 24 9.06 8.36 2.94
CA LYS A 24 8.02 7.90 3.90
C LYS A 24 8.41 8.10 5.36
N SER A 25 9.58 7.58 5.78
CA SER A 25 10.08 7.74 7.17
C SER A 25 10.36 9.21 7.49
N THR A 26 10.91 9.97 6.52
CA THR A 26 11.10 11.42 6.69
C THR A 26 9.77 12.13 6.99
N LEU A 27 8.67 11.75 6.32
CA LEU A 27 7.35 12.32 6.61
C LEU A 27 6.90 12.01 8.04
N LEU A 28 7.13 10.78 8.53
CA LEU A 28 6.85 10.43 9.92
C LEU A 28 7.73 11.24 10.90
N ASP A 29 9.01 11.41 10.60
CA ASP A 29 9.95 12.19 11.44
C ASP A 29 9.54 13.65 11.54
N LEU A 30 9.08 14.26 10.44
CA LEU A 30 8.50 15.60 10.42
C LEU A 30 7.25 15.70 11.30
N ILE A 31 6.34 14.71 11.23
CA ILE A 31 5.13 14.68 12.06
C ILE A 31 5.48 14.49 13.54
N CYS A 32 6.44 13.61 13.84
CA CYS A 32 6.96 13.41 15.21
C CYS A 32 7.72 14.61 15.76
N GLY A 33 8.30 15.45 14.88
CA GLY A 33 9.18 16.55 15.25
C GLY A 33 10.62 16.14 15.53
N PHE A 34 11.06 15.04 14.93
CA PHE A 34 12.47 14.67 14.94
C PHE A 34 13.26 15.44 13.88
N GLU A 35 12.55 15.94 12.86
CA GLU A 35 13.07 16.83 11.83
C GLU A 35 12.16 18.07 11.72
N ASP A 36 12.78 19.20 11.35
CA ASP A 36 12.08 20.46 11.15
C ASP A 36 11.54 20.58 9.72
N ILE A 37 10.36 21.19 9.56
CA ILE A 37 9.84 21.53 8.25
C ILE A 37 10.47 22.83 7.74
N THR A 38 10.80 22.87 6.45
CA THR A 38 11.34 24.08 5.83
C THR A 38 10.24 25.14 5.66
N GLU A 39 9.07 24.71 5.18
CA GLU A 39 7.92 25.57 4.93
C GLU A 39 6.60 24.80 5.16
N GLY A 40 5.50 25.51 5.36
CA GLY A 40 4.18 24.91 5.53
C GLY A 40 3.78 24.72 7.00
N LYS A 41 2.76 23.88 7.24
CA LYS A 41 2.19 23.66 8.57
C LYS A 41 1.72 22.23 8.75
N ILE A 42 2.11 21.61 9.85
CA ILE A 42 1.53 20.37 10.34
C ILE A 42 0.53 20.72 11.43
N LYS A 43 -0.67 20.15 11.36
CA LYS A 43 -1.75 20.40 12.31
C LYS A 43 -2.26 19.09 12.91
N VAL A 44 -2.54 19.10 14.22
CA VAL A 44 -3.29 18.07 14.94
C VAL A 44 -4.47 18.75 15.63
N ASP A 45 -5.71 18.31 15.38
CA ASP A 45 -6.93 18.97 15.85
C ASP A 45 -6.92 20.48 15.59
N ASN A 46 -6.61 20.90 14.37
CA ASN A 46 -6.49 22.30 13.94
C ASN A 46 -5.38 23.13 14.62
N LYS A 47 -4.63 22.55 15.56
CA LYS A 47 -3.51 23.21 16.22
C LYS A 47 -2.23 22.96 15.42
N VAL A 48 -1.52 24.03 15.05
CA VAL A 48 -0.18 23.93 14.44
C VAL A 48 0.80 23.35 15.45
N ILE A 49 1.57 22.33 15.03
CA ILE A 49 2.51 21.62 15.90
C ILE A 49 3.98 21.75 15.47
N ASN A 50 4.27 22.62 14.50
CA ASN A 50 5.64 22.79 13.99
C ASN A 50 6.68 23.00 15.11
N ASP A 51 6.42 23.96 16.01
CA ASP A 51 7.33 24.35 17.09
C ASP A 51 7.09 23.60 18.41
N ILE A 52 6.24 22.56 18.37
CA ILE A 52 5.96 21.75 19.56
C ILE A 52 7.00 20.63 19.66
N GLU A 53 7.66 20.52 20.83
CA GLU A 53 8.59 19.42 21.10
C GLU A 53 7.94 18.03 20.90
N PRO A 54 8.69 17.02 20.41
CA PRO A 54 8.16 15.67 20.13
C PRO A 54 7.35 15.05 21.25
N LYS A 55 7.80 15.20 22.50
CA LYS A 55 7.10 14.65 23.69
C LYS A 55 5.71 15.22 23.93
N SER A 56 5.41 16.42 23.36
CA SER A 56 4.19 17.21 23.58
C SER A 56 3.26 17.25 22.36
N ARG A 57 3.60 16.56 21.25
CA ARG A 57 2.78 16.54 20.03
C ARG A 57 1.57 15.62 20.09
N ASP A 58 1.35 14.89 21.19
CA ASP A 58 0.26 13.91 21.36
C ASP A 58 0.23 12.81 20.27
N VAL A 59 1.37 12.49 19.69
CA VAL A 59 1.56 11.36 18.76
C VAL A 59 2.36 10.24 19.43
N SER A 60 2.16 9.00 19.01
CA SER A 60 2.96 7.86 19.44
C SER A 60 3.50 7.11 18.24
N MET A 61 4.79 6.85 18.23
CA MET A 61 5.45 6.16 17.12
C MET A 61 5.86 4.73 17.49
N VAL A 62 5.59 3.82 16.56
CA VAL A 62 6.11 2.45 16.57
C VAL A 62 7.17 2.37 15.46
N PHE A 63 8.41 2.14 15.88
CA PHE A 63 9.56 2.07 14.97
C PHE A 63 9.70 0.69 14.32
N GLN A 64 10.30 0.64 13.15
CA GLN A 64 10.61 -0.59 12.42
C GLN A 64 11.39 -1.62 13.25
N SER A 65 12.34 -1.17 14.08
CA SER A 65 13.14 -2.02 14.98
C SER A 65 12.43 -2.33 16.30
N TYR A 66 11.16 -1.90 16.48
CA TYR A 66 10.39 -1.93 17.74
C TYR A 66 10.99 -1.08 18.85
N ALA A 67 12.27 -0.75 18.82
CA ALA A 67 13.03 0.08 19.76
C ALA A 67 12.71 -0.25 21.25
N LEU A 68 12.68 -1.54 21.60
CA LEU A 68 12.48 -1.99 22.98
C LEU A 68 13.78 -1.83 23.79
N TYR A 69 13.63 -1.42 25.04
CA TYR A 69 14.75 -1.35 25.97
C TYR A 69 15.17 -2.76 26.40
N PRO A 70 16.37 -3.25 26.02
CA PRO A 70 16.72 -4.67 26.18
C PRO A 70 16.92 -5.10 27.63
N HIS A 71 17.21 -4.17 28.52
CA HIS A 71 17.42 -4.42 29.95
C HIS A 71 16.11 -4.43 30.77
N LEU A 72 15.02 -3.88 30.22
CA LEU A 72 13.69 -3.82 30.83
C LEU A 72 12.85 -5.04 30.46
N THR A 73 11.94 -5.43 31.36
CA THR A 73 10.89 -6.43 31.09
C THR A 73 9.85 -5.87 30.09
N ALA A 74 8.96 -6.73 29.57
CA ALA A 74 7.82 -6.30 28.75
C ALA A 74 6.93 -5.29 29.49
N TYR A 75 6.58 -5.59 30.74
CA TYR A 75 5.84 -4.67 31.61
C TYR A 75 6.52 -3.30 31.73
N GLU A 76 7.82 -3.28 31.99
CA GLU A 76 8.58 -2.03 32.15
C GLU A 76 8.71 -1.26 30.84
N ASN A 77 8.86 -1.94 29.71
CA ASN A 77 8.83 -1.33 28.39
C ASN A 77 7.50 -0.61 28.11
N ILE A 78 6.37 -1.28 28.39
CA ILE A 78 5.05 -0.71 28.22
C ILE A 78 4.85 0.49 29.17
N ALA A 79 5.20 0.34 30.44
CA ALA A 79 5.05 1.35 31.47
C ALA A 79 5.97 2.57 31.31
N PHE A 80 7.03 2.47 30.50
CA PHE A 80 8.16 3.43 30.50
C PHE A 80 7.72 4.88 30.29
N GLY A 81 6.91 5.13 29.25
CA GLY A 81 6.44 6.48 28.93
C GLY A 81 5.56 7.10 30.05
N MET A 82 4.74 6.27 30.71
CA MET A 82 3.91 6.70 31.82
C MET A 82 4.74 7.02 33.07
N LYS A 83 5.79 6.23 33.34
CA LYS A 83 6.74 6.51 34.45
C LYS A 83 7.46 7.84 34.27
N ILE A 84 7.91 8.17 33.04
CA ILE A 84 8.54 9.47 32.74
C ILE A 84 7.57 10.64 33.00
N ARG A 85 6.28 10.47 32.65
CA ARG A 85 5.23 11.47 32.91
C ARG A 85 4.78 11.49 34.38
N LYS A 86 5.43 10.72 35.26
CA LYS A 86 5.12 10.63 36.69
C LYS A 86 3.68 10.22 37.00
N ALA A 87 3.06 9.39 36.13
CA ALA A 87 1.76 8.78 36.42
C ALA A 87 1.83 7.93 37.70
N ASN A 88 0.72 7.82 38.41
CA ASN A 88 0.69 7.04 39.66
C ASN A 88 0.78 5.52 39.37
N LYS A 89 1.29 4.77 40.33
CA LYS A 89 1.57 3.33 40.18
C LYS A 89 0.31 2.51 39.84
N LYS A 90 -0.84 2.89 40.37
CA LYS A 90 -2.12 2.19 40.16
C LYS A 90 -2.58 2.39 38.72
N GLU A 91 -2.52 3.62 38.20
CA GLU A 91 -2.87 3.95 36.84
C GLU A 91 -1.94 3.22 35.81
N ILE A 92 -0.63 3.19 36.10
CA ILE A 92 0.32 2.44 35.27
C ILE A 92 -0.06 0.96 35.21
N ASP A 93 -0.32 0.33 36.36
CA ASP A 93 -0.66 -1.10 36.44
C ASP A 93 -1.96 -1.41 35.68
N GLU A 94 -2.99 -0.59 35.87
CA GLU A 94 -4.28 -0.72 35.17
C GLU A 94 -4.11 -0.59 33.64
N LYS A 95 -3.40 0.42 33.18
CA LYS A 95 -3.16 0.65 31.74
C LYS A 95 -2.30 -0.45 31.11
N VAL A 96 -1.23 -0.89 31.78
CA VAL A 96 -0.38 -1.98 31.28
C VAL A 96 -1.16 -3.28 31.18
N LYS A 97 -1.96 -3.63 32.22
CA LYS A 97 -2.80 -4.83 32.19
C LYS A 97 -3.87 -4.76 31.10
N TRP A 98 -4.50 -3.60 30.93
CA TRP A 98 -5.45 -3.36 29.85
C TRP A 98 -4.83 -3.59 28.47
N ALA A 99 -3.69 -2.97 28.18
CA ALA A 99 -3.01 -3.14 26.90
C ALA A 99 -2.50 -4.58 26.70
N ALA A 100 -1.98 -5.20 27.77
CA ALA A 100 -1.52 -6.59 27.72
C ALA A 100 -2.67 -7.56 27.42
N LYS A 101 -3.86 -7.34 27.98
CA LYS A 101 -5.04 -8.16 27.71
C LYS A 101 -5.48 -8.07 26.24
N ILE A 102 -5.57 -6.85 25.69
CA ILE A 102 -5.95 -6.63 24.28
C ILE A 102 -4.96 -7.34 23.34
N LEU A 103 -3.66 -7.20 23.61
CA LEU A 103 -2.59 -7.73 22.75
C LEU A 103 -2.13 -9.14 23.14
N LYS A 104 -2.83 -9.83 24.06
CA LYS A 104 -2.52 -11.20 24.52
C LYS A 104 -1.06 -11.34 24.96
N LEU A 105 -0.63 -10.45 25.88
CA LEU A 105 0.75 -10.35 26.39
C LEU A 105 0.89 -10.71 27.87
N GLU A 106 -0.19 -11.14 28.53
CA GLU A 106 -0.25 -11.34 30.00
C GLU A 106 0.87 -12.27 30.47
N GLU A 107 1.09 -13.37 29.76
CA GLU A 107 2.08 -14.40 30.14
C GLU A 107 3.52 -13.92 29.99
N CYS A 108 3.78 -12.96 29.09
CA CYS A 108 5.13 -12.50 28.80
C CYS A 108 5.54 -11.19 29.48
N LEU A 109 4.68 -10.59 30.30
CA LEU A 109 4.95 -9.31 30.96
C LEU A 109 6.25 -9.27 31.78
N LYS A 110 6.66 -10.40 32.36
CA LYS A 110 7.91 -10.51 33.13
C LYS A 110 9.13 -10.83 32.28
N SER A 111 8.95 -11.14 31.01
CA SER A 111 10.03 -11.54 30.11
C SER A 111 10.79 -10.31 29.58
N LYS A 112 12.08 -10.47 29.30
CA LYS A 112 12.91 -9.46 28.62
C LYS A 112 12.89 -9.66 27.10
N PRO A 113 13.16 -8.62 26.29
CA PRO A 113 13.09 -8.68 24.82
C PRO A 113 13.85 -9.83 24.18
N LYS A 114 14.99 -10.25 24.75
CA LYS A 114 15.80 -11.38 24.25
C LYS A 114 15.08 -12.73 24.30
N ASN A 115 14.10 -12.88 25.16
CA ASN A 115 13.34 -14.12 25.39
C ASN A 115 11.98 -14.10 24.67
N LEU A 116 11.71 -13.13 23.82
CA LEU A 116 10.42 -12.91 23.15
C LEU A 116 10.53 -13.19 21.64
N SER A 117 9.46 -13.73 21.05
CA SER A 117 9.34 -13.85 19.60
C SER A 117 9.23 -12.47 18.92
N GLY A 118 9.45 -12.42 17.59
CA GLY A 118 9.27 -11.20 16.81
C GLY A 118 7.90 -10.56 16.99
N GLY A 119 6.83 -11.34 16.88
CA GLY A 119 5.46 -10.86 17.09
C GLY A 119 5.18 -10.40 18.51
N GLN A 120 5.77 -11.04 19.55
CA GLN A 120 5.64 -10.55 20.92
C GLN A 120 6.34 -9.21 21.12
N ARG A 121 7.56 -9.04 20.57
CA ARG A 121 8.27 -7.75 20.62
C ARG A 121 7.48 -6.63 19.97
N GLN A 122 6.89 -6.91 18.81
CA GLN A 122 6.04 -5.96 18.10
C GLN A 122 4.81 -5.56 18.91
N ARG A 123 4.06 -6.55 19.45
CA ARG A 123 2.89 -6.27 20.29
C ARG A 123 3.25 -5.46 21.54
N ILE A 124 4.44 -5.66 22.12
CA ILE A 124 4.91 -4.83 23.25
C ILE A 124 5.18 -3.40 22.80
N ALA A 125 5.74 -3.18 21.58
CA ALA A 125 5.93 -1.84 21.04
C ALA A 125 4.58 -1.13 20.80
N LEU A 126 3.57 -1.86 20.27
CA LEU A 126 2.20 -1.37 20.14
C LEU A 126 1.59 -1.04 21.52
N ALA A 127 1.69 -1.95 22.51
CA ALA A 127 1.20 -1.72 23.87
C ALA A 127 1.82 -0.45 24.49
N ARG A 128 3.15 -0.25 24.29
CA ARG A 128 3.85 0.95 24.74
C ARG A 128 3.30 2.24 24.12
N ALA A 129 2.91 2.18 22.86
CA ALA A 129 2.27 3.29 22.17
C ALA A 129 0.84 3.53 22.69
N MET A 130 0.05 2.46 22.89
CA MET A 130 -1.35 2.52 23.31
C MET A 130 -1.57 3.14 24.69
N VAL A 131 -0.74 2.78 25.70
CA VAL A 131 -0.90 3.27 27.07
C VAL A 131 -0.74 4.79 27.19
N ARG A 132 -0.17 5.44 26.17
CA ARG A 132 -0.07 6.90 26.09
C ARG A 132 -1.36 7.58 25.68
N ASN A 133 -2.34 6.83 25.14
CA ASN A 133 -3.59 7.33 24.58
C ASN A 133 -3.37 8.51 23.62
N PRO A 134 -2.58 8.34 22.54
CA PRO A 134 -2.24 9.42 21.65
C PRO A 134 -3.43 9.78 20.76
N LYS A 135 -3.41 10.99 20.18
CA LYS A 135 -4.36 11.43 19.15
C LYS A 135 -4.11 10.75 17.81
N CYS A 136 -2.85 10.40 17.53
CA CYS A 136 -2.47 9.73 16.30
C CYS A 136 -1.37 8.70 16.56
N PHE A 137 -1.56 7.49 16.02
CA PHE A 137 -0.53 6.47 15.94
C PHE A 137 0.28 6.62 14.65
N LEU A 138 1.59 6.58 14.77
CA LEU A 138 2.52 6.57 13.66
C LEU A 138 3.25 5.23 13.66
N MET A 139 3.21 4.50 12.56
CA MET A 139 3.82 3.17 12.44
C MET A 139 4.75 3.14 11.24
N ASP A 140 6.06 3.00 11.52
CA ASP A 140 7.09 2.95 10.48
C ASP A 140 7.46 1.49 10.18
N GLU A 141 6.95 0.96 9.08
CA GLU A 141 7.18 -0.40 8.57
C GLU A 141 7.11 -1.49 9.67
N PRO A 142 6.07 -1.52 10.51
CA PRO A 142 6.08 -2.35 11.73
C PRO A 142 6.08 -3.85 11.46
N LEU A 143 5.76 -4.31 10.23
CA LEU A 143 5.68 -5.72 9.85
C LEU A 143 6.87 -6.21 9.02
N SER A 144 7.81 -5.32 8.65
CA SER A 144 8.92 -5.64 7.73
C SER A 144 9.82 -6.78 8.23
N ASN A 145 9.96 -6.94 9.55
CA ASN A 145 10.82 -7.95 10.18
C ASN A 145 10.09 -9.27 10.52
N LEU A 146 8.88 -9.48 9.99
CA LEU A 146 8.08 -10.69 10.24
C LEU A 146 8.06 -11.61 9.00
N ASP A 147 7.96 -12.92 9.24
CA ASP A 147 7.66 -13.88 8.19
C ASP A 147 6.24 -13.69 7.63
N ALA A 148 5.98 -14.18 6.41
CA ALA A 148 4.74 -13.93 5.68
C ALA A 148 3.48 -14.40 6.44
N LYS A 149 3.53 -15.54 7.14
CA LYS A 149 2.38 -16.07 7.90
C LYS A 149 2.05 -15.19 9.10
N LEU A 150 3.08 -14.78 9.84
CA LEU A 150 2.93 -13.92 11.00
C LEU A 150 2.53 -12.49 10.58
N ARG A 151 3.03 -12.01 9.43
CA ARG A 151 2.69 -10.71 8.86
C ARG A 151 1.18 -10.58 8.63
N ASN A 152 0.57 -11.54 7.91
CA ASN A 152 -0.88 -11.51 7.64
C ASN A 152 -1.73 -11.54 8.90
N SER A 153 -1.39 -12.36 9.90
CA SER A 153 -2.12 -12.39 11.17
C SER A 153 -1.99 -11.09 11.94
N THR A 154 -0.81 -10.48 11.93
CA THR A 154 -0.53 -9.25 12.65
C THR A 154 -1.13 -8.01 11.97
N SER A 155 -1.21 -7.98 10.63
CA SER A 155 -1.94 -6.94 9.90
C SER A 155 -3.39 -6.86 10.36
N ASN A 156 -4.07 -8.02 10.44
CA ASN A 156 -5.44 -8.10 10.93
C ASN A 156 -5.55 -7.66 12.41
N GLU A 157 -4.58 -8.03 13.26
CA GLU A 157 -4.56 -7.60 14.67
C GLU A 157 -4.42 -6.07 14.77
N ILE A 158 -3.54 -5.44 13.97
CA ILE A 158 -3.37 -3.98 13.93
C ILE A 158 -4.66 -3.29 13.48
N ARG A 159 -5.30 -3.79 12.41
CA ARG A 159 -6.55 -3.22 11.91
C ARG A 159 -7.69 -3.35 12.92
N ASN A 160 -7.82 -4.51 13.58
CA ASN A 160 -8.81 -4.72 14.63
C ASN A 160 -8.57 -3.79 15.84
N LEU A 161 -7.32 -3.62 16.22
CA LEU A 161 -6.92 -2.71 17.29
C LEU A 161 -7.27 -1.25 16.96
N HIS A 162 -6.97 -0.81 15.73
CA HIS A 162 -7.37 0.51 15.25
C HIS A 162 -8.89 0.72 15.37
N ASN A 163 -9.68 -0.25 14.91
CA ASN A 163 -11.14 -0.19 14.98
C ASN A 163 -11.65 -0.13 16.43
N GLU A 164 -11.07 -0.94 17.33
CA GLU A 164 -11.43 -0.98 18.75
C GLU A 164 -11.12 0.34 19.46
N LEU A 165 -9.98 0.95 19.15
CA LEU A 165 -9.54 2.20 19.75
C LEU A 165 -10.14 3.44 19.08
N ASN A 166 -10.71 3.31 17.89
CA ASN A 166 -11.15 4.42 17.02
C ASN A 166 -10.07 5.50 16.91
N ALA A 167 -8.84 5.07 16.70
CA ALA A 167 -7.65 5.91 16.75
C ALA A 167 -7.20 6.30 15.34
N THR A 168 -6.87 7.56 15.12
CA THR A 168 -6.24 7.99 13.87
C THR A 168 -4.88 7.30 13.71
N THR A 169 -4.63 6.68 12.57
CA THR A 169 -3.41 5.90 12.34
C THR A 169 -2.77 6.28 11.00
N ILE A 170 -1.48 6.60 11.04
CA ILE A 170 -0.62 6.75 9.87
C ILE A 170 0.34 5.56 9.86
N TYR A 171 0.19 4.72 8.86
CA TYR A 171 0.95 3.49 8.67
C TYR A 171 1.85 3.63 7.45
N VAL A 172 3.13 3.42 7.61
CA VAL A 172 4.11 3.43 6.50
C VAL A 172 4.46 2.00 6.14
N THR A 173 4.45 1.69 4.87
CA THR A 173 4.91 0.41 4.33
C THR A 173 5.42 0.57 2.90
N HIS A 174 6.17 -0.41 2.43
CA HIS A 174 6.48 -0.63 1.02
C HIS A 174 5.72 -1.83 0.44
N ASP A 175 4.93 -2.54 1.26
CA ASP A 175 4.14 -3.70 0.86
C ASP A 175 2.75 -3.27 0.37
N GLN A 176 2.48 -3.54 -0.91
CA GLN A 176 1.21 -3.17 -1.55
C GLN A 176 0.03 -3.97 -0.98
N VAL A 177 0.26 -5.22 -0.56
CA VAL A 177 -0.80 -6.07 -0.01
C VAL A 177 -1.27 -5.51 1.33
N GLU A 178 -0.33 -5.09 2.19
CA GLU A 178 -0.65 -4.40 3.44
C GLU A 178 -1.48 -3.14 3.17
N ALA A 179 -1.01 -2.29 2.25
CA ALA A 179 -1.69 -1.03 1.92
C ALA A 179 -3.12 -1.26 1.42
N LEU A 180 -3.30 -2.15 0.42
CA LEU A 180 -4.61 -2.42 -0.18
C LEU A 180 -5.58 -3.10 0.78
N SER A 181 -5.08 -3.89 1.75
CA SER A 181 -5.94 -4.64 2.70
C SER A 181 -6.30 -3.87 3.97
N MET A 182 -5.46 -2.93 4.39
CA MET A 182 -5.61 -2.28 5.71
C MET A 182 -6.10 -0.83 5.62
N ALA A 183 -5.83 -0.12 4.52
CA ALA A 183 -6.09 1.30 4.45
C ALA A 183 -7.57 1.66 4.25
N ASP A 184 -8.03 2.72 4.91
CA ASP A 184 -9.21 3.46 4.48
C ASP A 184 -8.82 4.38 3.31
N LYS A 185 -7.61 4.95 3.35
CA LYS A 185 -7.03 5.78 2.31
C LYS A 185 -5.52 5.53 2.15
N ILE A 186 -5.04 5.50 0.91
CA ILE A 186 -3.63 5.34 0.58
C ILE A 186 -3.08 6.66 0.04
N VAL A 187 -1.91 7.04 0.52
CA VAL A 187 -1.09 8.14 -0.02
C VAL A 187 0.11 7.52 -0.72
N ILE A 188 0.16 7.61 -2.05
CA ILE A 188 1.31 7.13 -2.82
C ILE A 188 2.36 8.24 -2.90
N LEU A 189 3.55 7.93 -2.40
CA LEU A 189 4.67 8.85 -2.34
C LEU A 189 5.80 8.39 -3.26
N ASN A 190 6.30 9.30 -4.10
CA ASN A 190 7.47 9.05 -4.94
C ASN A 190 8.35 10.29 -5.01
N ASN A 191 9.66 10.13 -4.83
CA ASN A 191 10.66 11.22 -4.89
C ASN A 191 10.29 12.45 -4.03
N GLY A 192 9.66 12.23 -2.88
CA GLY A 192 9.24 13.28 -1.95
C GLY A 192 7.98 14.04 -2.38
N GLU A 193 7.23 13.56 -3.36
CA GLU A 193 6.00 14.15 -3.87
C GLU A 193 4.84 13.13 -3.80
N ILE A 194 3.64 13.61 -3.51
CA ILE A 194 2.42 12.79 -3.54
C ILE A 194 2.03 12.56 -5.00
N GLN A 195 1.89 11.30 -5.39
CA GLN A 195 1.47 10.91 -6.74
C GLN A 195 -0.04 10.73 -6.86
N GLN A 196 -0.66 10.17 -5.80
CA GLN A 196 -2.10 9.99 -5.70
C GLN A 196 -2.52 9.80 -4.25
N ILE A 197 -3.73 10.23 -3.92
CA ILE A 197 -4.43 9.92 -2.67
C ILE A 197 -5.79 9.36 -3.04
N GLY A 198 -6.19 8.25 -2.45
CA GLY A 198 -7.49 7.64 -2.71
C GLY A 198 -7.71 6.39 -1.88
N SER A 199 -8.92 5.84 -1.96
CA SER A 199 -9.23 4.52 -1.43
C SER A 199 -8.41 3.42 -2.13
N PRO A 200 -8.21 2.25 -1.51
CA PRO A 200 -7.58 1.11 -2.19
C PRO A 200 -8.17 0.79 -3.56
N PHE A 201 -9.50 0.90 -3.69
CA PHE A 201 -10.22 0.66 -4.93
C PHE A 201 -9.86 1.69 -6.01
N GLU A 202 -9.84 2.99 -5.68
CA GLU A 202 -9.49 4.06 -6.61
C GLU A 202 -8.03 3.96 -7.08
N ILE A 203 -7.11 3.71 -6.14
CA ILE A 203 -5.68 3.57 -6.45
C ILE A 203 -5.41 2.43 -7.42
N TYR A 204 -6.14 1.29 -7.28
CA TYR A 204 -5.94 0.12 -8.13
C TYR A 204 -6.61 0.27 -9.50
N ASN A 205 -7.88 0.74 -9.52
CA ASN A 205 -8.69 0.77 -10.73
C ASN A 205 -8.53 2.07 -11.54
N ASN A 206 -8.30 3.20 -10.86
CA ASN A 206 -8.22 4.53 -11.46
C ASN A 206 -6.88 5.22 -11.09
N PRO A 207 -5.72 4.64 -11.44
CA PRO A 207 -4.43 5.25 -11.15
C PRO A 207 -4.30 6.59 -11.86
N SER A 208 -3.85 7.63 -11.16
CA SER A 208 -3.74 8.99 -11.70
C SER A 208 -2.67 9.15 -12.78
N ASN A 209 -1.68 8.27 -12.81
CA ASN A 209 -0.60 8.32 -13.78
C ASN A 209 0.04 6.94 -13.99
N VAL A 210 0.90 6.83 -14.99
CA VAL A 210 1.62 5.60 -15.33
C VAL A 210 2.45 5.08 -14.15
N PHE A 211 3.06 5.97 -13.34
CA PHE A 211 3.82 5.53 -12.17
C PHE A 211 2.93 4.77 -11.18
N VAL A 212 1.80 5.34 -10.80
CA VAL A 212 0.86 4.68 -9.87
C VAL A 212 0.35 3.36 -10.46
N ALA A 213 -0.03 3.36 -11.75
CA ALA A 213 -0.51 2.18 -12.45
C ALA A 213 0.48 1.01 -12.42
N THR A 214 1.77 1.33 -12.65
CA THR A 214 2.85 0.33 -12.67
C THR A 214 3.36 -0.03 -11.29
N PHE A 215 3.27 0.88 -10.33
CA PHE A 215 3.71 0.63 -8.96
C PHE A 215 2.72 -0.26 -8.19
N ILE A 216 1.41 -0.17 -8.50
CA ILE A 216 0.36 -0.93 -7.82
C ILE A 216 -0.07 -2.13 -8.65
N GLY A 217 -0.14 -3.28 -8.00
CA GLY A 217 -0.58 -4.54 -8.60
C GLY A 217 0.56 -5.52 -8.88
N ARG A 218 0.20 -6.82 -8.77
CA ARG A 218 1.12 -7.93 -9.06
C ARG A 218 0.35 -9.04 -9.77
N PRO A 219 0.68 -9.34 -11.02
CA PRO A 219 1.68 -8.70 -11.87
C PRO A 219 1.44 -7.21 -12.09
N GLN A 220 2.49 -6.56 -12.59
CA GLN A 220 2.40 -5.16 -13.02
C GLN A 220 1.40 -5.02 -14.16
N ILE A 221 0.75 -3.86 -14.26
CA ILE A 221 -0.15 -3.54 -15.38
C ILE A 221 0.55 -3.67 -16.73
N ASN A 222 -0.10 -4.25 -17.71
CA ASN A 222 0.37 -4.28 -19.09
C ASN A 222 0.23 -2.88 -19.70
N LEU A 223 1.32 -2.32 -20.22
CA LEU A 223 1.31 -1.03 -20.91
C LEU A 223 1.60 -1.24 -22.38
N PHE A 224 0.79 -0.61 -23.23
CA PHE A 224 0.98 -0.63 -24.67
C PHE A 224 0.86 0.80 -25.24
N ASP A 225 1.59 1.07 -26.30
CA ASP A 225 1.32 2.22 -27.14
C ASP A 225 -0.04 2.03 -27.81
N LEU A 226 -0.87 3.07 -27.78
CA LEU A 226 -2.21 3.07 -28.35
C LEU A 226 -2.30 4.21 -29.38
N TYR A 227 -2.73 3.87 -30.59
CA TYR A 227 -3.15 4.88 -31.56
C TYR A 227 -4.65 4.73 -31.82
N ILE A 228 -5.40 5.83 -31.71
CA ILE A 228 -6.83 5.89 -31.95
C ILE A 228 -7.08 6.60 -33.30
N ASP A 229 -7.82 5.95 -34.18
CA ASP A 229 -8.36 6.52 -35.40
C ASP A 229 -9.89 6.67 -35.31
N ASP A 230 -10.54 7.07 -36.40
CA ASP A 230 -11.98 7.25 -36.48
C ASP A 230 -12.72 5.89 -36.32
N ASP A 231 -12.23 4.84 -37.01
CA ASP A 231 -12.89 3.54 -37.08
C ASP A 231 -12.18 2.40 -36.34
N TYR A 232 -10.91 2.61 -35.94
CA TYR A 232 -10.10 1.56 -35.33
C TYR A 232 -9.16 2.08 -34.26
N ILE A 233 -8.66 1.14 -33.48
CA ILE A 233 -7.52 1.36 -32.57
C ILE A 233 -6.38 0.44 -32.97
N LEU A 234 -5.14 0.88 -32.71
CA LEU A 234 -3.92 0.12 -32.94
C LEU A 234 -3.15 0.00 -31.62
N LEU A 235 -2.96 -1.24 -31.14
CA LEU A 235 -2.11 -1.53 -30.00
C LEU A 235 -0.70 -1.91 -30.46
N GLY A 236 0.30 -1.23 -29.91
CA GLY A 236 1.66 -1.35 -30.41
C GLY A 236 1.74 -0.98 -31.88
N GLU A 237 2.55 -1.74 -32.65
CA GLU A 237 2.76 -1.45 -34.09
C GLU A 237 1.87 -2.28 -35.02
N SER A 238 1.21 -3.35 -34.50
CA SER A 238 0.63 -4.38 -35.40
C SER A 238 -0.76 -4.89 -35.04
N ILE A 239 -1.28 -4.68 -33.84
CA ILE A 239 -2.55 -5.25 -33.42
C ILE A 239 -3.67 -4.24 -33.65
N LYS A 240 -4.49 -4.49 -34.65
CA LYS A 240 -5.62 -3.63 -35.03
C LYS A 240 -6.93 -4.22 -34.54
N PHE A 241 -7.73 -3.40 -33.82
CA PHE A 241 -9.10 -3.72 -33.44
C PHE A 241 -10.06 -2.68 -33.99
N ASN A 242 -11.32 -3.06 -34.19
CA ASN A 242 -12.37 -2.08 -34.47
C ASN A 242 -12.53 -1.15 -33.25
N LYS A 243 -12.78 0.13 -33.49
CA LYS A 243 -12.98 1.11 -32.42
C LYS A 243 -14.27 0.76 -31.69
N THR A 244 -14.14 0.52 -30.39
CA THR A 244 -15.27 0.22 -29.51
C THR A 244 -15.73 1.49 -28.77
N LYS A 245 -16.92 1.42 -28.17
CA LYS A 245 -17.54 2.57 -27.45
C LYS A 245 -16.65 3.15 -26.35
N GLU A 246 -15.77 2.34 -25.80
CA GLU A 246 -14.84 2.73 -24.73
C GLU A 246 -13.83 3.79 -25.17
N PHE A 247 -13.67 4.00 -26.48
CA PHE A 247 -12.74 4.99 -27.05
C PHE A 247 -13.45 6.16 -27.75
N ASN A 248 -14.79 6.23 -27.69
CA ASN A 248 -15.54 7.27 -28.42
C ASN A 248 -15.39 8.68 -27.85
N ASP A 249 -15.03 8.78 -26.57
CA ASP A 249 -14.75 10.02 -25.85
C ASP A 249 -13.33 10.57 -26.09
N LEU A 250 -12.50 9.83 -26.86
CA LEU A 250 -11.11 10.18 -27.09
C LEU A 250 -10.91 10.67 -28.53
N ASP A 251 -10.10 11.73 -28.64
CA ASP A 251 -9.68 12.27 -29.91
C ASP A 251 -8.72 11.31 -30.63
N LYS A 252 -8.64 11.47 -31.95
CA LYS A 252 -7.66 10.77 -32.79
C LYS A 252 -6.25 11.17 -32.36
N GLY A 253 -5.41 10.18 -32.05
CA GLY A 253 -4.05 10.46 -31.56
C GLY A 253 -3.35 9.28 -30.92
N LYS A 254 -2.18 9.58 -30.33
CA LYS A 254 -1.33 8.63 -29.64
C LYS A 254 -1.51 8.74 -28.14
N TYR A 255 -1.63 7.60 -27.49
CA TYR A 255 -1.85 7.42 -26.05
C TYR A 255 -1.01 6.26 -25.52
N ILE A 256 -1.05 6.04 -24.22
CA ILE A 256 -0.63 4.80 -23.58
C ILE A 256 -1.88 4.14 -23.01
N ILE A 257 -2.09 2.86 -23.26
CA ILE A 257 -3.14 2.08 -22.64
C ILE A 257 -2.55 1.13 -21.60
N GLY A 258 -3.18 1.09 -20.43
CA GLY A 258 -2.88 0.17 -19.34
C GLY A 258 -4.00 -0.84 -19.15
N LEU A 259 -3.66 -2.14 -19.20
CA LEU A 259 -4.58 -3.25 -18.99
C LEU A 259 -4.06 -4.14 -17.86
N ARG A 260 -4.86 -4.39 -16.83
CA ARG A 260 -4.48 -5.33 -15.79
C ARG A 260 -4.38 -6.75 -16.36
N SER A 261 -3.57 -7.60 -15.75
CA SER A 261 -3.37 -8.98 -16.21
C SER A 261 -4.65 -9.82 -16.18
N GLU A 262 -5.59 -9.50 -15.28
CA GLU A 262 -6.93 -10.10 -15.23
C GLU A 262 -7.92 -9.57 -16.28
N ASP A 263 -7.58 -8.46 -16.94
CA ASP A 263 -8.33 -7.91 -18.07
C ASP A 263 -7.77 -8.39 -19.42
N THR A 264 -6.71 -9.19 -19.40
CA THR A 264 -6.19 -9.97 -20.53
C THR A 264 -6.77 -11.37 -20.41
N ILE A 265 -7.60 -11.78 -21.36
CA ILE A 265 -8.46 -12.95 -21.24
C ILE A 265 -8.07 -13.99 -22.28
N LYS A 266 -7.87 -15.25 -21.86
CA LYS A 266 -7.76 -16.37 -22.78
C LYS A 266 -9.13 -16.68 -23.37
N VAL A 267 -9.18 -16.90 -24.68
CA VAL A 267 -10.39 -17.32 -25.40
C VAL A 267 -10.18 -18.68 -26.05
N ASP A 268 -11.25 -19.49 -26.15
CA ASP A 268 -11.15 -20.85 -26.67
C ASP A 268 -11.26 -20.92 -28.20
N ASN A 269 -11.78 -19.84 -28.84
CA ASN A 269 -11.87 -19.73 -30.29
C ASN A 269 -11.39 -18.36 -30.73
N SER A 270 -10.51 -18.33 -31.72
CA SER A 270 -10.08 -17.10 -32.35
C SER A 270 -11.26 -16.40 -33.02
N ASN A 271 -11.38 -15.11 -32.80
CA ASN A 271 -12.33 -14.21 -33.43
C ASN A 271 -11.61 -12.92 -33.85
N GLU A 272 -12.32 -12.00 -34.50
CA GLU A 272 -11.76 -10.71 -34.97
C GLU A 272 -11.24 -9.83 -33.80
N GLU A 273 -11.59 -10.16 -32.55
CA GLU A 273 -11.19 -9.44 -31.34
C GLU A 273 -10.11 -10.18 -30.54
N SER A 274 -9.48 -11.22 -31.10
CA SER A 274 -8.43 -11.99 -30.45
C SER A 274 -7.13 -11.99 -31.24
N ILE A 275 -6.03 -12.20 -30.50
CA ILE A 275 -4.67 -12.34 -31.05
C ILE A 275 -4.07 -13.66 -30.59
N GLU A 276 -3.25 -14.31 -31.44
CA GLU A 276 -2.46 -15.47 -31.03
C GLU A 276 -1.21 -15.03 -30.29
N GLY A 277 -1.03 -15.50 -29.05
CA GLY A 277 0.19 -15.27 -28.26
C GLY A 277 0.91 -16.59 -27.93
N ILE A 278 2.22 -16.51 -27.72
CA ILE A 278 3.05 -17.64 -27.30
C ILE A 278 3.34 -17.51 -25.82
N VAL A 279 3.18 -18.59 -25.06
CA VAL A 279 3.46 -18.63 -23.63
C VAL A 279 4.96 -18.80 -23.39
N ASP A 280 5.62 -17.76 -22.92
CA ASP A 280 7.06 -17.74 -22.67
C ASP A 280 7.42 -18.30 -21.28
N LYS A 281 6.57 -18.02 -20.26
CA LYS A 281 6.79 -18.40 -18.87
C LYS A 281 5.46 -18.58 -18.14
N ILE A 282 5.45 -19.46 -17.15
CA ILE A 282 4.29 -19.72 -16.28
C ILE A 282 4.71 -19.60 -14.83
N GLU A 283 3.93 -18.88 -14.02
CA GLU A 283 4.07 -18.83 -12.56
C GLU A 283 2.80 -19.37 -11.91
N TYR A 284 2.91 -20.47 -11.17
CA TYR A 284 1.81 -21.06 -10.42
C TYR A 284 1.80 -20.51 -9.00
N LEU A 285 0.74 -19.78 -8.62
CA LEU A 285 0.60 -19.15 -7.29
C LEU A 285 -0.50 -19.81 -6.43
N GLY A 286 -0.89 -21.03 -6.78
CA GLY A 286 -1.92 -21.79 -6.09
C GLY A 286 -3.32 -21.50 -6.63
N SER A 287 -3.96 -20.44 -6.17
CA SER A 287 -5.31 -20.07 -6.62
C SER A 287 -5.34 -19.36 -7.98
N GLU A 288 -4.20 -18.88 -8.44
CA GLU A 288 -4.05 -18.16 -9.71
C GLU A 288 -2.79 -18.61 -10.44
N THR A 289 -2.81 -18.48 -11.76
CA THR A 289 -1.67 -18.74 -12.65
C THR A 289 -1.39 -17.49 -13.47
N ILE A 290 -0.13 -17.06 -13.53
CA ILE A 290 0.31 -15.93 -14.33
C ILE A 290 1.05 -16.50 -15.55
N PHE A 291 0.55 -16.13 -16.72
CA PHE A 291 1.18 -16.41 -17.99
C PHE A 291 1.91 -15.17 -18.49
N TYR A 292 3.17 -15.33 -18.83
CA TYR A 292 3.94 -14.32 -19.55
C TYR A 292 3.89 -14.69 -21.03
N ILE A 293 3.43 -13.76 -21.84
CA ILE A 293 3.05 -14.03 -23.21
C ILE A 293 3.78 -13.04 -24.13
N SER A 294 4.24 -13.56 -25.27
CA SER A 294 4.74 -12.76 -26.37
C SER A 294 3.81 -12.86 -27.58
N HIS A 295 3.61 -11.71 -28.25
CA HIS A 295 3.01 -11.58 -29.56
C HIS A 295 3.85 -10.59 -30.38
N ASN A 296 4.55 -11.07 -31.41
CA ASN A 296 5.58 -10.31 -32.10
C ASN A 296 6.61 -9.74 -31.09
N GLU A 297 6.84 -8.42 -31.08
CA GLU A 297 7.75 -7.76 -30.13
C GLU A 297 7.10 -7.40 -28.79
N MET A 298 5.80 -7.53 -28.67
CA MET A 298 5.05 -7.19 -27.47
C MET A 298 5.13 -8.30 -26.44
N LYS A 299 5.29 -7.92 -25.17
CA LYS A 299 5.26 -8.81 -24.01
C LYS A 299 4.25 -8.31 -23.00
N PHE A 300 3.42 -9.22 -22.49
CA PHE A 300 2.41 -8.89 -21.52
C PHE A 300 2.07 -10.09 -20.62
N THR A 301 1.29 -9.86 -19.60
CA THR A 301 0.88 -10.88 -18.64
C THR A 301 -0.62 -11.11 -18.72
N LEU A 302 -1.00 -12.37 -18.56
CA LEU A 302 -2.38 -12.80 -18.38
C LEU A 302 -2.48 -13.50 -17.03
N LYS A 303 -3.49 -13.15 -16.24
CA LYS A 303 -3.82 -13.84 -15.00
C LYS A 303 -5.06 -14.70 -15.22
N ASP A 304 -4.95 -15.97 -14.92
CA ASP A 304 -6.05 -16.91 -14.99
C ASP A 304 -6.27 -17.64 -13.65
N TYR A 305 -7.50 -18.05 -13.40
CA TYR A 305 -7.92 -18.72 -12.17
C TYR A 305 -8.30 -20.18 -12.47
N GLY A 306 -7.77 -21.10 -11.69
CA GLY A 306 -8.06 -22.51 -11.81
C GLY A 306 -6.94 -23.35 -12.42
N VAL A 307 -7.30 -24.58 -12.80
CA VAL A 307 -6.34 -25.55 -13.33
C VAL A 307 -6.22 -25.39 -14.84
N ASN A 308 -5.02 -25.09 -15.31
CA ASN A 308 -4.68 -24.97 -16.71
C ASN A 308 -3.73 -26.09 -17.15
N ASN A 309 -3.97 -26.65 -18.34
CA ASN A 309 -3.07 -27.61 -18.99
C ASN A 309 -2.09 -26.95 -19.97
N ILE A 310 -2.00 -25.61 -19.95
CA ILE A 310 -1.15 -24.81 -20.84
C ILE A 310 0.31 -25.00 -20.45
N LYS A 311 1.18 -25.15 -21.47
CA LYS A 311 2.62 -25.32 -21.32
C LYS A 311 3.40 -24.16 -21.93
N ILE A 312 4.63 -23.99 -21.52
CA ILE A 312 5.56 -23.07 -22.15
C ILE A 312 5.74 -23.49 -23.61
N GLY A 313 5.64 -22.53 -24.53
CA GLY A 313 5.66 -22.71 -25.97
C GLY A 313 4.29 -22.91 -26.61
N ASP A 314 3.25 -23.13 -25.84
CA ASP A 314 1.89 -23.24 -26.39
C ASP A 314 1.43 -21.90 -26.96
N LYS A 315 0.64 -21.98 -28.04
CA LYS A 315 -0.05 -20.87 -28.64
C LYS A 315 -1.45 -20.78 -28.04
N ILE A 316 -1.85 -19.60 -27.63
CA ILE A 316 -3.18 -19.35 -27.06
C ILE A 316 -3.80 -18.11 -27.68
N ASP A 317 -5.10 -18.13 -27.86
CA ASP A 317 -5.87 -16.97 -28.31
C ASP A 317 -6.22 -16.09 -27.12
N ILE A 318 -6.02 -14.78 -27.29
CA ILE A 318 -6.10 -13.77 -26.24
C ILE A 318 -6.98 -12.62 -26.70
N SER A 319 -7.86 -12.20 -25.85
CA SER A 319 -8.66 -10.97 -26.00
C SER A 319 -8.38 -10.00 -24.86
N PHE A 320 -8.71 -8.72 -25.06
CA PHE A 320 -8.52 -7.66 -24.07
C PHE A 320 -9.87 -7.05 -23.66
N ASN A 321 -10.08 -6.95 -22.37
CA ASN A 321 -11.25 -6.26 -21.81
C ASN A 321 -10.98 -4.76 -21.70
N PHE A 322 -11.37 -4.00 -22.70
CA PHE A 322 -11.15 -2.55 -22.76
C PHE A 322 -12.05 -1.74 -21.80
N ASN A 323 -13.11 -2.32 -21.25
CA ASN A 323 -14.02 -1.61 -20.33
C ASN A 323 -13.30 -1.07 -19.07
N ARG A 324 -12.19 -1.71 -18.66
CA ARG A 324 -11.40 -1.35 -17.48
C ARG A 324 -10.03 -0.76 -17.85
N ALA A 325 -9.86 -0.42 -19.12
CA ALA A 325 -8.61 0.14 -19.61
C ALA A 325 -8.33 1.52 -19.00
N ASN A 326 -7.12 1.71 -18.53
CA ASN A 326 -6.59 3.01 -18.13
C ASN A 326 -5.89 3.66 -19.32
N ILE A 327 -6.26 4.87 -19.65
CA ILE A 327 -5.68 5.61 -20.80
C ILE A 327 -4.87 6.79 -20.27
N PHE A 328 -3.62 6.85 -20.70
CA PHE A 328 -2.69 7.90 -20.28
C PHE A 328 -2.24 8.74 -21.47
N ASP A 329 -2.10 10.03 -21.23
CA ASP A 329 -1.48 10.93 -22.19
C ASP A 329 0.00 10.56 -22.40
N ILE A 330 0.45 10.52 -23.65
CA ILE A 330 1.79 10.02 -23.99
C ILE A 330 2.92 10.92 -23.48
N LEU A 331 2.69 12.23 -23.34
CA LEU A 331 3.69 13.22 -22.93
C LEU A 331 3.72 13.39 -21.42
N THR A 332 2.57 13.65 -20.82
CA THR A 332 2.43 13.93 -19.38
C THR A 332 2.38 12.67 -18.55
N ARG A 333 2.04 11.53 -19.13
CA ARG A 333 1.80 10.24 -18.50
C ARG A 333 0.69 10.28 -17.44
N GLN A 334 -0.16 11.30 -17.47
CA GLN A 334 -1.33 11.39 -16.60
C GLN A 334 -2.50 10.60 -17.19
N ASN A 335 -3.30 9.99 -16.33
CA ASN A 335 -4.51 9.31 -16.75
C ASN A 335 -5.54 10.36 -17.19
N ILE A 336 -6.01 10.27 -18.43
CA ILE A 336 -6.96 11.23 -19.00
C ILE A 336 -8.41 10.97 -18.58
N ARG A 337 -8.68 9.84 -17.90
CA ARG A 337 -9.99 9.45 -17.38
C ARG A 337 -10.11 9.52 -15.87
N SER A 338 -9.00 9.78 -15.15
CA SER A 338 -9.09 10.01 -13.71
C SER A 338 -9.56 11.44 -13.47
N ASN A 339 -10.75 11.58 -12.93
CA ASN A 339 -11.25 12.85 -12.39
C ASN A 339 -10.70 13.12 -11.00
#